data_b1748faac9abd9fbd37dc9c36860b35a
#
_entry.id   b1748faac9abd9fbd37dc9c36860b35a
#
_cell.length_a   1.000
_cell.length_b   1.000
_cell.length_c   1.000
_cell.angle_alpha   90.00
_cell.angle_beta   90.00
_cell.angle_gamma   90.00
#
_symmetry.space_group_name_H-M   'P 1'
#
loop_
_entity.id
_entity.type
_entity.pdbx_description
1 polymer ?
#
loop_
_entity_poly.entity_id
_entity_poly.type
_entity_poly.pdbx_seq_one_letter_code
_entity_poly.pdbx_strand_id
1 'polypeptide(L)'
;DAVTSGRLLLHELGHGEVAEFHHGDLWEPVLGRRFDVIVANLPHFPMGSNHVPGRLPSWSAGGPDGRYLLDPFLEGLERHLTPRGRAIITHNAFVSVERSREMVARSGLAVRVALTTLVYIPGDKLACMTDHVLEVEDGRSIHRYGPYAFGEMHIVEIGAPGTVG
;
A
#
# COMPACT_ATOMS: atom_id res chain seq x y z
N ASP A 1 11.00 -5.43 -18.80
CA ASP A 1 9.97 -4.94 -17.87
C ASP A 1 10.05 -5.69 -16.53
N ALA A 2 9.30 -5.27 -15.52
CA ALA A 2 9.36 -5.83 -14.17
C ALA A 2 9.03 -7.33 -14.12
N VAL A 3 8.05 -7.78 -14.89
CA VAL A 3 7.63 -9.19 -14.98
C VAL A 3 8.77 -10.04 -15.55
N THR A 4 9.40 -9.60 -16.60
CA THR A 4 10.54 -10.32 -17.21
C THR A 4 11.72 -10.40 -16.25
N SER A 5 12.06 -9.28 -15.59
CA SER A 5 13.16 -9.26 -14.61
C SER A 5 12.86 -10.15 -13.39
N GLY A 6 11.62 -10.14 -12.90
CA GLY A 6 11.22 -11.00 -11.79
C GLY A 6 11.29 -12.48 -12.15
N ARG A 7 10.84 -12.88 -13.33
CA ARG A 7 10.95 -14.27 -13.82
C ARG A 7 12.40 -14.75 -13.88
N LEU A 8 13.29 -13.94 -14.46
CA LEU A 8 14.71 -14.27 -14.54
C LEU A 8 15.32 -14.45 -13.16
N LEU A 9 15.06 -13.51 -12.26
CA LEU A 9 15.58 -13.57 -10.89
C LEU A 9 15.13 -14.84 -10.14
N LEU A 10 13.84 -15.17 -10.19
CA LEU A 10 13.35 -16.36 -9.49
C LEU A 10 13.84 -17.67 -10.14
N HIS A 11 14.02 -17.68 -11.46
CA HIS A 11 14.65 -18.80 -12.14
C HIS A 11 16.11 -19.00 -11.69
N GLU A 12 16.90 -17.92 -11.61
CA GLU A 12 18.28 -17.96 -11.10
C GLU A 12 18.38 -18.41 -9.64
N LEU A 13 17.37 -18.07 -8.83
CA LEU A 13 17.26 -18.48 -7.44
C LEU A 13 16.69 -19.91 -7.24
N GLY A 14 16.37 -20.63 -8.31
CA GLY A 14 15.81 -21.98 -8.26
C GLY A 14 14.33 -22.04 -7.86
N HIS A 15 13.60 -20.92 -7.95
CA HIS A 15 12.17 -20.81 -7.57
C HIS A 15 11.24 -20.57 -8.77
N GLY A 16 11.75 -20.68 -10.00
CA GLY A 16 10.96 -20.41 -11.21
C GLY A 16 9.70 -21.25 -11.36
N GLU A 17 9.76 -22.52 -10.93
CA GLU A 17 8.64 -23.47 -11.05
C GLU A 17 7.48 -23.23 -10.08
N VAL A 18 7.72 -22.46 -8.99
CA VAL A 18 6.71 -22.20 -7.94
C VAL A 18 6.15 -20.77 -7.99
N ALA A 19 6.54 -19.99 -9.00
CA ALA A 19 6.17 -18.60 -9.15
C ALA A 19 5.43 -18.33 -10.46
N GLU A 20 4.32 -17.64 -10.35
CA GLU A 20 3.58 -17.09 -11.48
C GLU A 20 3.73 -15.56 -11.50
N PHE A 21 3.93 -15.00 -12.69
CA PHE A 21 4.03 -13.56 -12.89
C PHE A 21 2.93 -13.10 -13.83
N HIS A 22 2.17 -12.14 -13.40
CA HIS A 22 1.09 -11.55 -14.14
C HIS A 22 1.35 -10.06 -14.37
N HIS A 23 0.92 -9.55 -15.50
CA HIS A 23 0.86 -8.13 -15.81
C HIS A 23 -0.60 -7.73 -15.90
N GLY A 24 -0.99 -6.69 -15.20
CA GLY A 24 -2.37 -6.18 -15.18
C GLY A 24 -2.58 -5.18 -14.04
N ASP A 25 -3.81 -4.73 -13.88
CA ASP A 25 -4.18 -3.78 -12.85
C ASP A 25 -4.83 -4.49 -11.66
N LEU A 26 -4.29 -4.27 -10.47
CA LEU A 26 -4.76 -4.80 -9.18
C LEU A 26 -5.22 -6.26 -9.26
N TRP A 27 -6.54 -6.50 -9.19
CA TRP A 27 -7.17 -7.81 -9.12
C TRP A 27 -7.41 -8.47 -10.48
N GLU A 28 -7.30 -7.71 -11.56
CA GLU A 28 -7.65 -8.14 -12.91
C GLU A 28 -6.94 -9.46 -13.31
N PRO A 29 -5.62 -9.62 -13.10
CA PRO A 29 -4.92 -10.84 -13.49
C PRO A 29 -5.23 -12.05 -12.64
N VAL A 30 -5.89 -11.87 -11.50
CA VAL A 30 -6.14 -12.92 -10.50
C VAL A 30 -7.63 -13.06 -10.15
N LEU A 31 -8.51 -12.60 -11.04
CA LEU A 31 -9.96 -12.71 -10.85
C LEU A 31 -10.38 -14.16 -10.56
N GLY A 32 -11.21 -14.32 -9.52
CA GLY A 32 -11.70 -15.63 -9.07
C GLY A 32 -10.71 -16.48 -8.27
N ARG A 33 -9.47 -16.02 -8.09
CA ARG A 33 -8.48 -16.70 -7.23
C ARG A 33 -8.60 -16.19 -5.79
N ARG A 34 -8.32 -17.09 -4.83
CA ARG A 34 -8.23 -16.76 -3.40
C ARG A 34 -6.87 -17.18 -2.86
N PHE A 35 -6.35 -16.39 -1.93
CA PHE A 35 -5.02 -16.53 -1.38
C PHE A 35 -5.06 -16.59 0.14
N ASP A 36 -4.16 -17.36 0.74
CA ASP A 36 -3.98 -17.42 2.18
C ASP A 36 -3.19 -16.22 2.71
N VAL A 37 -2.29 -15.70 1.89
CA VAL A 37 -1.52 -14.49 2.20
C VAL A 37 -1.43 -13.60 0.96
N ILE A 38 -1.76 -12.33 1.15
CA ILE A 38 -1.57 -11.27 0.16
C ILE A 38 -0.62 -10.25 0.76
N VAL A 39 0.44 -9.90 0.04
CA VAL A 39 1.36 -8.83 0.45
C VAL A 39 1.30 -7.73 -0.60
N ALA A 40 1.05 -6.49 -0.17
CA ALA A 40 0.98 -5.36 -1.07
C ALA A 40 1.70 -4.12 -0.54
N ASN A 41 2.50 -3.51 -1.41
CA ASN A 41 3.08 -2.19 -1.22
C ASN A 41 2.61 -1.29 -2.36
N LEU A 42 1.41 -0.73 -2.19
CA LEU A 42 0.75 0.07 -3.21
C LEU A 42 1.31 1.49 -3.26
N PRO A 43 1.32 2.16 -4.42
CA PRO A 43 1.49 3.60 -4.51
C PRO A 43 0.35 4.31 -3.77
N HIS A 44 0.64 4.93 -2.64
CA HIS A 44 -0.37 5.60 -1.80
C HIS A 44 0.17 6.89 -1.16
N PHE A 45 1.10 7.57 -1.83
CA PHE A 45 1.54 8.89 -1.42
C PHE A 45 0.56 9.94 -1.99
N PRO A 46 0.02 10.87 -1.14
CA PRO A 46 -0.95 11.85 -1.59
C PRO A 46 -0.28 12.91 -2.46
N MET A 47 -0.32 12.70 -3.75
CA MET A 47 0.17 13.63 -4.77
C MET A 47 -0.66 13.44 -6.03
N GLY A 48 -0.96 14.54 -6.70
CA GLY A 48 -1.67 14.51 -7.98
C GLY A 48 -0.83 13.88 -9.10
N SER A 49 -0.84 14.47 -10.27
CA SER A 49 -0.07 14.02 -11.43
C SER A 49 1.41 14.41 -11.39
N ASN A 50 1.96 14.69 -10.23
CA ASN A 50 3.24 15.35 -10.11
C ASN A 50 4.41 14.42 -10.31
N HIS A 51 5.37 14.91 -11.04
CA HIS A 51 6.62 14.23 -11.31
C HIS A 51 7.60 14.49 -10.17
N VAL A 52 8.08 13.42 -9.55
CA VAL A 52 9.24 13.48 -8.66
C VAL A 52 10.49 13.22 -9.51
N PRO A 53 11.46 14.14 -9.57
CA PRO A 53 12.65 13.97 -10.38
C PRO A 53 13.36 12.64 -10.10
N GLY A 54 13.77 11.95 -11.18
CA GLY A 54 14.46 10.67 -11.06
C GLY A 54 13.60 9.45 -10.70
N ARG A 55 12.28 9.61 -10.59
CA ARG A 55 11.34 8.50 -10.30
C ARG A 55 10.19 8.49 -11.29
N LEU A 56 9.67 7.30 -11.56
CA LEU A 56 8.42 7.17 -12.30
C LEU A 56 7.27 7.65 -11.39
N PRO A 57 6.34 8.47 -11.89
CA PRO A 57 5.18 8.94 -11.11
C PRO A 57 4.39 7.78 -10.50
N SER A 58 4.26 6.67 -11.23
CA SER A 58 3.56 5.45 -10.80
C SER A 58 4.15 4.76 -9.56
N TRP A 59 5.36 5.09 -9.14
CA TRP A 59 6.00 4.40 -8.01
C TRP A 59 5.48 4.84 -6.65
N SER A 60 4.90 6.01 -6.53
CA SER A 60 4.45 6.52 -5.25
C SER A 60 3.16 7.32 -5.32
N ALA A 61 2.78 7.84 -6.47
CA ALA A 61 1.60 8.68 -6.61
C ALA A 61 0.31 7.88 -6.37
N GLY A 62 -0.37 8.20 -5.29
CA GLY A 62 -1.64 7.59 -4.90
C GLY A 62 -2.87 8.44 -5.18
N GLY A 63 -2.74 9.47 -6.03
CA GLY A 63 -3.78 10.48 -6.22
C GLY A 63 -3.79 11.56 -5.13
N PRO A 64 -4.71 12.51 -5.20
CA PRO A 64 -4.71 13.68 -4.30
C PRO A 64 -4.79 13.34 -2.82
N ASP A 65 -5.48 12.27 -2.46
CA ASP A 65 -5.64 11.77 -1.10
C ASP A 65 -4.83 10.51 -0.78
N GLY A 66 -4.02 10.03 -1.73
CA GLY A 66 -3.23 8.82 -1.58
C GLY A 66 -4.01 7.51 -1.73
N ARG A 67 -5.29 7.56 -2.14
CA ARG A 67 -6.20 6.41 -2.07
C ARG A 67 -6.60 5.82 -3.43
N TYR A 68 -6.06 6.35 -4.50
CA TYR A 68 -6.46 5.96 -5.87
C TYR A 68 -6.35 4.45 -6.15
N LEU A 69 -5.28 3.79 -5.68
CA LEU A 69 -5.12 2.34 -5.77
C LEU A 69 -5.50 1.61 -4.49
N LEU A 70 -5.39 2.27 -3.34
CA LEU A 70 -5.66 1.68 -2.05
C LEU A 70 -7.15 1.31 -1.89
N ASP A 71 -8.07 2.22 -2.23
CA ASP A 71 -9.49 1.97 -2.10
C ASP A 71 -9.98 0.78 -2.95
N PRO A 72 -9.73 0.72 -4.27
CA PRO A 72 -10.15 -0.44 -5.06
C PRO A 72 -9.44 -1.75 -4.68
N PHE A 73 -8.21 -1.67 -4.15
CA PHE A 73 -7.56 -2.84 -3.56
C PHE A 73 -8.34 -3.35 -2.34
N LEU A 74 -8.69 -2.48 -1.40
CA LEU A 74 -9.44 -2.84 -0.19
C LEU A 74 -10.84 -3.35 -0.50
N GLU A 75 -11.53 -2.76 -1.47
CA GLU A 75 -12.86 -3.20 -1.93
C GLU A 75 -12.87 -4.60 -2.52
N GLY A 76 -11.79 -4.98 -3.20
CA GLY A 76 -11.66 -6.31 -3.79
C GLY A 76 -11.16 -7.40 -2.83
N LEU A 77 -10.61 -7.01 -1.69
CA LEU A 77 -9.79 -7.87 -0.85
C LEU A 77 -10.53 -9.12 -0.33
N GLU A 78 -11.77 -8.97 0.15
CA GLU A 78 -12.56 -10.09 0.69
C GLU A 78 -12.74 -11.23 -0.33
N ARG A 79 -12.97 -10.89 -1.58
CA ARG A 79 -13.17 -11.88 -2.67
C ARG A 79 -11.91 -12.64 -3.02
N HIS A 80 -10.74 -12.12 -2.64
CA HIS A 80 -9.43 -12.70 -2.96
C HIS A 80 -8.74 -13.33 -1.75
N LEU A 81 -9.33 -13.26 -0.55
CA LEU A 81 -8.83 -13.98 0.62
C LEU A 81 -9.56 -15.32 0.81
N THR A 82 -8.82 -16.36 1.19
CA THR A 82 -9.42 -17.57 1.75
C THR A 82 -10.08 -17.25 3.10
N PRO A 83 -10.96 -18.10 3.65
CA PRO A 83 -11.62 -17.84 4.94
C PRO A 83 -10.66 -17.59 6.13
N ARG A 84 -9.42 -18.09 6.01
CA ARG A 84 -8.34 -17.88 6.98
C ARG A 84 -7.22 -16.99 6.44
N GLY A 85 -7.41 -16.44 5.25
CA GLY A 85 -6.43 -15.61 4.58
C GLY A 85 -6.29 -14.25 5.23
N ARG A 86 -5.13 -13.64 5.02
CA ARG A 86 -4.82 -12.29 5.49
C ARG A 86 -4.04 -11.50 4.45
N ALA A 87 -4.24 -10.21 4.43
CA ALA A 87 -3.39 -9.29 3.69
C ALA A 87 -2.45 -8.57 4.66
N ILE A 88 -1.22 -8.36 4.21
CA ILE A 88 -0.19 -7.57 4.89
C ILE A 88 0.18 -6.43 3.95
N ILE A 89 -0.09 -5.20 4.34
CA ILE A 89 0.15 -4.04 3.48
C ILE A 89 0.95 -2.96 4.19
N THR A 90 1.71 -2.19 3.44
CA THR A 90 2.20 -0.89 3.90
C THR A 90 1.07 0.14 3.82
N HIS A 91 0.95 1.00 4.81
CA HIS A 91 -0.08 2.02 4.88
C HIS A 91 0.48 3.28 5.54
N ASN A 92 0.59 4.37 4.81
CA ASN A 92 0.97 5.64 5.40
C ASN A 92 -0.16 6.17 6.31
N ALA A 93 0.17 6.63 7.51
CA ALA A 93 -0.80 7.15 8.47
C ALA A 93 -1.61 8.33 7.89
N PHE A 94 -0.94 9.18 7.12
CA PHE A 94 -1.54 10.35 6.48
C PHE A 94 -2.55 10.05 5.33
N VAL A 95 -2.84 8.78 5.05
CA VAL A 95 -3.91 8.40 4.10
C VAL A 95 -5.11 7.75 4.80
N SER A 96 -5.26 7.98 6.11
CA SER A 96 -6.36 7.54 6.96
C SER A 96 -6.54 6.01 7.06
N VAL A 97 -5.86 5.42 8.03
CA VAL A 97 -6.07 4.01 8.43
C VAL A 97 -7.52 3.78 8.86
N GLU A 98 -8.15 4.79 9.48
CA GLU A 98 -9.53 4.69 9.94
C GLU A 98 -10.52 4.50 8.79
N ARG A 99 -10.37 5.27 7.72
CA ARG A 99 -11.15 5.07 6.49
C ARG A 99 -10.93 3.66 5.90
N SER A 100 -9.71 3.16 5.92
CA SER A 100 -9.42 1.79 5.47
C SER A 100 -10.11 0.74 6.34
N ARG A 101 -10.13 0.96 7.68
CA ARG A 101 -10.83 0.10 8.64
C ARG A 101 -12.34 0.06 8.38
N GLU A 102 -12.95 1.22 8.18
CA GLU A 102 -14.37 1.33 7.86
C GLU A 102 -14.73 0.64 6.53
N MET A 103 -13.86 0.77 5.52
CA MET A 103 -14.10 0.14 4.21
C MET A 103 -14.13 -1.38 4.32
N VAL A 104 -13.09 -1.98 4.91
CA VAL A 104 -13.00 -3.44 4.97
C VAL A 104 -14.00 -4.05 5.96
N ALA A 105 -14.41 -3.30 6.97
CA ALA A 105 -15.44 -3.72 7.93
C ALA A 105 -16.78 -4.00 7.25
N ARG A 106 -17.11 -3.29 6.16
CA ARG A 106 -18.32 -3.54 5.36
C ARG A 106 -18.34 -4.93 4.72
N SER A 107 -17.17 -5.51 4.51
CA SER A 107 -17.00 -6.88 3.99
C SER A 107 -16.67 -7.90 5.09
N GLY A 108 -16.88 -7.54 6.36
CA GLY A 108 -16.63 -8.44 7.49
C GLY A 108 -15.15 -8.66 7.83
N LEU A 109 -14.25 -7.83 7.30
CA LEU A 109 -12.83 -7.89 7.61
C LEU A 109 -12.46 -6.90 8.72
N ALA A 110 -11.38 -7.19 9.43
CA ALA A 110 -10.80 -6.36 10.48
C ALA A 110 -9.39 -5.89 10.11
N VAL A 111 -8.99 -4.76 10.65
CA VAL A 111 -7.65 -4.17 10.47
C VAL A 111 -6.91 -4.16 11.79
N ARG A 112 -5.70 -4.68 11.79
CA ARG A 112 -4.73 -4.55 12.88
C ARG A 112 -3.49 -3.83 12.41
N VAL A 113 -3.06 -2.80 13.12
CA VAL A 113 -1.73 -2.20 12.93
C VAL A 113 -0.72 -3.07 13.65
N ALA A 114 0.11 -3.77 12.91
CA ALA A 114 1.12 -4.68 13.46
C ALA A 114 2.40 -3.95 13.87
N LEU A 115 2.77 -2.93 13.13
CA LEU A 115 3.97 -2.12 13.36
C LEU A 115 3.74 -0.70 12.88
N THR A 116 4.29 0.28 13.59
CA THR A 116 4.43 1.66 13.13
C THR A 116 5.91 2.03 13.09
N THR A 117 6.33 2.67 12.02
CA THR A 117 7.70 3.17 11.86
C THR A 117 7.70 4.56 11.23
N LEU A 118 8.79 5.29 11.40
CA LEU A 118 9.00 6.56 10.74
C LEU A 118 9.81 6.35 9.46
N VAL A 119 9.31 6.86 8.35
CA VAL A 119 9.97 6.79 7.04
C VAL A 119 10.33 8.20 6.59
N TYR A 120 11.58 8.40 6.24
CA TYR A 120 12.06 9.68 5.72
C TYR A 120 11.33 10.07 4.43
N ILE A 121 10.84 11.30 4.40
CA ILE A 121 10.22 11.90 3.21
C ILE A 121 11.22 12.90 2.62
N PRO A 122 11.81 12.63 1.45
CA PRO A 122 12.68 13.58 0.77
C PRO A 122 11.97 14.92 0.51
N GLY A 123 12.70 16.02 0.56
CA GLY A 123 12.11 17.36 0.43
C GLY A 123 11.40 17.59 -0.91
N ASP A 124 11.94 17.04 -2.00
CA ASP A 124 11.33 17.06 -3.33
C ASP A 124 10.00 16.28 -3.37
N LYS A 125 9.93 15.16 -2.67
CA LYS A 125 8.71 14.37 -2.53
C LYS A 125 7.69 15.08 -1.62
N LEU A 126 8.16 15.68 -0.52
CA LEU A 126 7.29 16.44 0.38
C LEU A 126 6.68 17.64 -0.34
N ALA A 127 7.44 18.34 -1.18
CA ALA A 127 6.95 19.45 -2.01
C ALA A 127 5.91 19.05 -3.06
N CYS A 128 5.79 17.76 -3.37
CA CYS A 128 4.75 17.23 -4.27
C CYS A 128 3.51 16.75 -3.51
N MET A 129 3.53 16.72 -2.18
CA MET A 129 2.37 16.31 -1.39
C MET A 129 1.22 17.30 -1.60
N THR A 130 0.01 16.79 -1.61
CA THR A 130 -1.21 17.60 -1.69
C THR A 130 -1.29 18.53 -0.48
N ASP A 131 -1.46 19.83 -0.72
CA ASP A 131 -1.43 20.87 0.32
C ASP A 131 -2.37 20.56 1.49
N HIS A 132 -3.61 20.20 1.19
CA HIS A 132 -4.61 19.87 2.22
C HIS A 132 -4.16 18.71 3.13
N VAL A 133 -3.53 17.67 2.58
CA VAL A 133 -3.03 16.54 3.40
C VAL A 133 -1.86 17.01 4.25
N LEU A 134 -0.96 17.80 3.67
CA LEU A 134 0.18 18.34 4.42
C LEU A 134 -0.28 19.26 5.56
N GLU A 135 -1.25 20.13 5.32
CA GLU A 135 -1.82 21.03 6.36
C GLU A 135 -2.45 20.26 7.52
N VAL A 136 -3.15 19.16 7.24
CA VAL A 136 -3.83 18.35 8.26
C VAL A 136 -2.87 17.46 9.04
N GLU A 137 -1.86 16.93 8.37
CA GLU A 137 -1.02 15.86 8.89
C GLU A 137 0.35 16.34 9.41
N ASP A 138 0.76 17.57 9.11
CA ASP A 138 2.01 18.15 9.66
C ASP A 138 1.89 18.31 11.18
N GLY A 139 2.81 17.72 11.91
CA GLY A 139 2.79 17.63 13.38
C GLY A 139 1.88 16.51 13.95
N ARG A 140 1.16 15.75 13.11
CA ARG A 140 0.35 14.59 13.51
C ARG A 140 1.02 13.29 13.10
N SER A 141 0.94 12.94 11.82
CA SER A 141 1.58 11.76 11.23
C SER A 141 2.79 12.08 10.37
N ILE A 142 3.05 13.38 10.14
CA ILE A 142 4.27 13.89 9.51
C ILE A 142 5.03 14.70 10.57
N HIS A 143 6.24 14.26 10.88
CA HIS A 143 7.08 14.81 11.94
C HIS A 143 8.29 15.52 11.34
N ARG A 144 8.61 16.70 11.85
CA ARG A 144 9.77 17.48 11.40
C ARG A 144 10.88 17.48 12.46
N TYR A 145 12.08 17.16 12.01
CA TYR A 145 13.30 17.20 12.82
C TYR A 145 14.34 18.05 12.10
N GLY A 146 14.36 19.35 12.43
CA GLY A 146 15.15 20.34 11.69
C GLY A 146 14.72 20.40 10.20
N PRO A 147 15.63 20.20 9.24
CA PRO A 147 15.31 20.23 7.82
C PRO A 147 14.68 18.91 7.30
N TYR A 148 14.55 17.89 8.13
CA TYR A 148 14.09 16.57 7.73
C TYR A 148 12.63 16.36 8.10
N ALA A 149 11.88 15.70 7.22
CA ALA A 149 10.51 15.26 7.46
C ALA A 149 10.42 13.73 7.44
N PHE A 150 9.62 13.20 8.34
CA PHE A 150 9.34 11.75 8.43
C PHE A 150 7.83 11.53 8.51
N GLY A 151 7.34 10.59 7.74
CA GLY A 151 5.95 10.15 7.81
C GLY A 151 5.81 8.86 8.61
N GLU A 152 4.77 8.75 9.40
CA GLU A 152 4.41 7.48 10.00
C GLU A 152 3.91 6.51 8.92
N MET A 153 4.50 5.33 8.90
CA MET A 153 4.09 4.21 8.06
C MET A 153 3.76 3.01 8.94
N HIS A 154 2.62 2.41 8.66
CA HIS A 154 2.18 1.20 9.33
C HIS A 154 2.40 -0.03 8.46
N ILE A 155 2.72 -1.14 9.09
CA ILE A 155 2.46 -2.47 8.53
C ILE A 155 1.10 -2.89 9.09
N VAL A 156 0.17 -3.13 8.19
CA VAL A 156 -1.23 -3.40 8.53
C VAL A 156 -1.57 -4.82 8.11
N GLU A 157 -2.19 -5.57 9.00
CA GLU A 157 -2.84 -6.85 8.71
C GLU A 157 -4.33 -6.65 8.54
N ILE A 158 -4.90 -7.30 7.51
CA ILE A 158 -6.33 -7.27 7.21
C ILE A 158 -6.80 -8.70 6.98
N GLY A 159 -7.84 -9.12 7.67
CA GLY A 159 -8.41 -10.47 7.55
C GLY A 159 -9.70 -10.61 8.35
N ALA A 160 -10.26 -11.81 8.39
CA ALA A 160 -11.44 -12.07 9.21
C ALA A 160 -11.14 -11.79 10.69
N PRO A 161 -12.11 -11.29 11.48
CA PRO A 161 -11.96 -11.19 12.93
C PRO A 161 -11.54 -12.54 13.54
N GLY A 162 -10.45 -12.54 14.31
CA GLY A 162 -9.86 -13.77 14.86
C GLY A 162 -8.72 -14.39 14.01
N THR A 163 -8.51 -13.94 12.77
CA THR A 163 -7.29 -14.28 12.00
C THR A 163 -6.22 -13.18 12.08
N VAL A 164 -6.66 -11.95 12.41
CA VAL A 164 -5.80 -10.80 12.71
C VAL A 164 -5.85 -10.58 14.22
N GLY A 165 -4.89 -11.08 14.93
CA GLY A 165 -4.85 -11.07 16.39
C GLY A 165 -3.57 -10.46 16.94
#